data_037f2a43cf72c42d7dfd66a59ae737de
#
_entry.id   037f2a43cf72c42d7dfd66a59ae737de
#
_cell.length_a   1.000
_cell.length_b   1.000
_cell.length_c   1.000
_cell.angle_alpha   90.00
_cell.angle_beta   90.00
_cell.angle_gamma   90.00
#
_symmetry.space_group_name_H-M   'P 1'
#
loop_
_entity.id
_entity.type
_entity.pdbx_description
1 polymer ?
#
loop_
_entity_poly.entity_id
_entity_poly.type
_entity_poly.pdbx_seq_one_letter_code
_entity_poly.pdbx_strand_id
1 'polypeptide(L)'
;MKIRAAVLRESGLPRPYCESKPLQIEEGELDGPKRGEVLVQIKAVGLCHSDLVAINGERGKPMPIVIGHEAAGIVVELGEGVQGFDKGDHVVPTYVASCGHCEMCAVGRPALCEPATMTN
;
A
#
# COMPACT_ATOMS: atom_id res chain seq x y z
N MET A 1 1.80 -2.07 16.79
CA MET A 1 2.00 -3.54 16.77
C MET A 1 3.21 -3.91 15.96
N LYS A 2 3.89 -5.02 16.27
CA LYS A 2 5.02 -5.50 15.44
C LYS A 2 4.53 -6.10 14.14
N ILE A 3 5.19 -5.74 13.05
CA ILE A 3 4.93 -6.27 11.71
C ILE A 3 6.25 -6.72 11.06
N ARG A 4 6.13 -7.49 9.97
CA ARG A 4 7.22 -7.78 9.04
C ARG A 4 6.85 -7.22 7.68
N ALA A 5 7.77 -6.51 7.05
CA ALA A 5 7.53 -5.87 5.76
C ALA A 5 8.71 -6.04 4.81
N ALA A 6 8.42 -6.05 3.50
CA ALA A 6 9.43 -5.96 2.47
C ALA A 6 9.75 -4.47 2.24
N VAL A 7 10.94 -4.06 2.67
CA VAL A 7 11.37 -2.65 2.65
C VAL A 7 12.38 -2.44 1.53
N LEU A 8 12.14 -1.45 0.69
CA LEU A 8 13.08 -0.92 -0.28
C LEU A 8 13.71 0.33 0.32
N ARG A 9 15.02 0.27 0.64
CA ARG A 9 15.77 1.39 1.23
C ARG A 9 16.47 2.24 0.19
N GLU A 10 16.87 1.62 -0.92
CA GLU A 10 17.58 2.26 -2.02
C GLU A 10 17.14 1.61 -3.33
N SER A 11 16.92 2.43 -4.34
CA SER A 11 16.57 1.97 -5.69
C SER A 11 17.78 2.02 -6.62
N GLY A 12 17.69 1.29 -7.74
CA GLY A 12 18.74 1.29 -8.77
C GLY A 12 19.99 0.49 -8.42
N LEU A 13 19.91 -0.44 -7.47
CA LEU A 13 21.00 -1.35 -7.17
C LEU A 13 21.31 -2.25 -8.39
N PRO A 14 22.58 -2.71 -8.54
CA PRO A 14 22.98 -3.50 -9.70
C PRO A 14 22.26 -4.86 -9.75
N ARG A 15 22.03 -5.35 -10.97
CA ARG A 15 21.58 -6.72 -11.21
C ARG A 15 22.80 -7.67 -11.20
N PRO A 16 22.56 -8.95 -10.85
CA PRO A 16 21.30 -9.62 -10.54
C PRO A 16 20.79 -9.33 -9.11
N TYR A 17 19.49 -9.16 -8.94
CA TYR A 17 18.89 -8.83 -7.64
C TYR A 17 18.97 -9.93 -6.59
N CYS A 18 19.25 -11.17 -6.98
CA CYS A 18 19.57 -12.24 -6.03
C CYS A 18 20.89 -11.98 -5.27
N GLU A 19 21.78 -11.16 -5.81
CA GLU A 19 23.04 -10.74 -5.20
C GLU A 19 22.88 -9.40 -4.46
N SER A 20 22.38 -8.37 -5.13
CA SER A 20 22.25 -7.02 -4.56
C SER A 20 21.12 -6.89 -3.53
N LYS A 21 20.13 -7.78 -3.57
CA LYS A 21 19.01 -7.89 -2.60
C LYS A 21 18.40 -6.53 -2.24
N PRO A 22 17.81 -5.80 -3.19
CA PRO A 22 17.27 -4.46 -2.96
C PRO A 22 16.13 -4.45 -1.94
N LEU A 23 15.40 -5.56 -1.81
CA LEU A 23 14.35 -5.71 -0.81
C LEU A 23 14.88 -6.44 0.42
N GLN A 24 14.65 -5.85 1.58
CA GLN A 24 14.97 -6.44 2.87
C GLN A 24 13.67 -6.74 3.63
N ILE A 25 13.61 -7.91 4.26
CA ILE A 25 12.51 -8.24 5.16
C ILE A 25 12.87 -7.70 6.53
N GLU A 26 12.16 -6.66 6.95
CA GLU A 26 12.44 -5.97 8.20
C GLU A 26 11.27 -6.08 9.18
N GLU A 27 11.60 -6.05 10.47
CA GLU A 27 10.61 -5.85 11.53
C GLU A 27 10.41 -4.35 11.77
N GLY A 28 9.17 -3.96 11.94
CA GLY A 28 8.80 -2.58 12.24
C GLY A 28 7.63 -2.51 13.20
N GLU A 29 7.29 -1.31 13.61
CA GLU A 29 6.08 -1.04 14.37
C GLU A 29 5.07 -0.31 13.49
N LEU A 30 3.84 -0.81 13.50
CA LEU A 30 2.69 -0.20 12.84
C LEU A 30 1.77 0.36 13.92
N ASP A 31 1.38 1.62 13.76
CA ASP A 31 0.36 2.24 14.59
C ASP A 31 -1.00 1.57 14.38
N GLY A 32 -1.91 1.76 15.33
CA GLY A 32 -3.32 1.38 15.14
C GLY A 32 -3.99 2.23 14.06
N PRO A 33 -5.16 1.79 13.55
CA PRO A 33 -5.86 2.53 12.53
C PRO A 33 -6.37 3.87 13.08
N LYS A 34 -6.10 4.94 12.35
CA LYS A 34 -6.61 6.29 12.64
C LYS A 34 -8.05 6.42 12.20
N ARG A 35 -8.62 7.62 12.39
CA ARG A 35 -9.97 7.92 11.94
C ARG A 35 -10.11 7.70 10.44
N GLY A 36 -11.09 6.88 10.04
CA GLY A 36 -11.36 6.53 8.66
C GLY A 36 -10.45 5.45 8.07
N GLU A 37 -9.56 4.87 8.89
CA GLU A 37 -8.65 3.79 8.45
C GLU A 37 -9.12 2.42 8.97
N VAL A 38 -8.74 1.39 8.28
CA VAL A 38 -8.93 -0.01 8.71
C VAL A 38 -7.58 -0.71 8.82
N LEU A 39 -7.41 -1.54 9.84
CA LEU A 39 -6.24 -2.42 9.95
C LEU A 39 -6.56 -3.75 9.29
N VAL A 40 -5.74 -4.12 8.31
CA VAL A 40 -5.92 -5.34 7.53
C VAL A 40 -4.78 -6.33 7.84
N GLN A 41 -5.14 -7.53 8.23
CA GLN A 41 -4.20 -8.65 8.29
C GLN A 41 -3.99 -9.18 6.88
N ILE A 42 -2.84 -8.90 6.28
CA ILE A 42 -2.50 -9.36 4.94
C ILE A 42 -2.36 -10.89 4.91
N LYS A 43 -3.02 -11.52 3.94
CA LYS A 43 -3.00 -12.98 3.71
C LYS A 43 -2.26 -13.37 2.44
N ALA A 44 -2.27 -12.50 1.44
CA ALA A 44 -1.55 -12.70 0.19
C ALA A 44 -1.13 -11.35 -0.39
N VAL A 45 0.00 -11.33 -1.08
CA VAL A 45 0.51 -10.17 -1.82
C VAL A 45 0.99 -10.65 -3.19
N GLY A 46 0.53 -9.99 -4.25
CA GLY A 46 1.04 -10.13 -5.61
C GLY A 46 2.22 -9.18 -5.85
N LEU A 47 3.03 -9.51 -6.84
CA LEU A 47 4.09 -8.65 -7.34
C LEU A 47 3.63 -7.99 -8.65
N CYS A 48 3.61 -6.67 -8.66
CA CYS A 48 3.31 -5.87 -9.84
C CYS A 48 4.60 -5.43 -10.54
N HIS A 49 4.52 -5.21 -11.85
CA HIS A 49 5.66 -4.62 -12.57
C HIS A 49 6.05 -3.24 -12.04
N SER A 50 5.13 -2.49 -11.47
CA SER A 50 5.41 -1.19 -10.86
C SER A 50 6.29 -1.28 -9.61
N ASP A 51 6.28 -2.41 -8.89
CA ASP A 51 7.24 -2.68 -7.81
C ASP A 51 8.66 -2.80 -8.37
N LEU A 52 8.80 -3.49 -9.52
CA LEU A 52 10.08 -3.61 -10.22
C LEU A 52 10.58 -2.26 -10.73
N VAL A 53 9.69 -1.41 -11.24
CA VAL A 53 10.01 -0.03 -11.68
C VAL A 53 10.54 0.80 -10.50
N ALA A 54 9.97 0.65 -9.30
CA ALA A 54 10.49 1.30 -8.10
C ALA A 54 11.87 0.76 -7.70
N ILE A 55 12.07 -0.56 -7.75
CA ILE A 55 13.35 -1.22 -7.47
C ILE A 55 14.44 -0.77 -8.46
N ASN A 56 14.11 -0.67 -9.74
CA ASN A 56 15.03 -0.22 -10.79
C ASN A 56 15.43 1.26 -10.65
N GLY A 57 14.68 2.07 -9.89
CA GLY A 57 14.90 3.50 -9.77
C GLY A 57 14.35 4.34 -10.94
N GLU A 58 13.53 3.73 -11.80
CA GLU A 58 12.93 4.41 -12.95
C GLU A 58 11.81 5.40 -12.53
N ARG A 59 11.27 5.24 -11.34
CA ARG A 59 10.27 6.11 -10.75
C ARG A 59 10.76 6.58 -9.39
N GLY A 60 11.08 7.86 -9.29
CA GLY A 60 11.48 8.47 -8.02
C GLY A 60 10.36 8.36 -6.99
N LYS A 61 10.61 7.59 -5.95
CA LYS A 61 9.74 7.48 -4.76
C LYS A 61 10.56 7.86 -3.54
N PRO A 62 9.93 8.49 -2.53
CA PRO A 62 10.60 8.69 -1.25
C PRO A 62 11.02 7.34 -0.64
N MET A 63 12.27 7.28 -0.17
CA MET A 63 12.82 6.09 0.49
C MET A 63 13.03 6.38 1.98
N PRO A 64 12.93 5.38 2.87
CA PRO A 64 12.56 3.99 2.58
C PRO A 64 11.06 3.83 2.30
N ILE A 65 10.69 2.80 1.53
CA ILE A 65 9.29 2.49 1.23
C ILE A 65 9.02 0.98 1.42
N VAL A 66 7.84 0.67 1.96
CA VAL A 66 7.29 -0.70 1.93
C VAL A 66 6.56 -0.87 0.62
N ILE A 67 6.90 -1.90 -0.14
CA ILE A 67 6.27 -2.18 -1.44
C ILE A 67 5.39 -3.43 -1.39
N GLY A 68 4.54 -3.59 -2.42
CA GLY A 68 3.57 -4.67 -2.52
C GLY A 68 2.14 -4.14 -2.34
N HIS A 69 1.56 -3.61 -3.39
CA HIS A 69 0.24 -2.97 -3.41
C HIS A 69 -0.90 -3.85 -3.95
N GLU A 70 -0.59 -5.05 -4.42
CA GLU A 70 -1.56 -6.05 -4.84
C GLU A 70 -1.80 -7.04 -3.70
N ALA A 71 -2.57 -6.63 -2.71
CA ALA A 71 -2.76 -7.40 -1.49
C ALA A 71 -4.20 -7.88 -1.32
N ALA A 72 -4.36 -8.95 -0.56
CA ALA A 72 -5.65 -9.38 -0.04
C ALA A 72 -5.51 -9.70 1.44
N GLY A 73 -6.54 -9.43 2.22
CA GLY A 73 -6.48 -9.61 3.66
C GLY A 73 -7.83 -9.60 4.34
N ILE A 74 -7.78 -9.61 5.66
CA ILE A 74 -8.95 -9.63 6.54
C ILE A 74 -8.89 -8.40 7.43
N VAL A 75 -9.99 -7.66 7.53
CA VAL A 75 -10.12 -6.53 8.45
C VAL A 75 -10.07 -7.04 9.90
N VAL A 76 -9.12 -6.55 10.68
CA VAL A 76 -8.94 -6.95 12.08
C VAL A 76 -9.27 -5.84 13.07
N GLU A 77 -9.18 -4.57 12.64
CA GLU A 77 -9.51 -3.42 13.46
C GLU A 77 -10.05 -2.28 12.59
N LEU A 78 -10.98 -1.50 13.16
CA LEU A 78 -11.59 -0.34 12.51
C LEU A 78 -11.22 0.91 13.30
N GLY A 79 -10.77 1.93 12.61
CA GLY A 79 -10.59 3.27 13.17
C GLY A 79 -11.92 3.98 13.39
N GLU A 80 -11.87 5.08 14.11
CA GLU A 80 -13.05 5.89 14.39
C GLU A 80 -13.73 6.37 13.10
N GLY A 81 -15.07 6.27 13.04
CA GLY A 81 -15.89 6.79 11.94
C GLY A 81 -15.88 5.93 10.66
N VAL A 82 -15.23 4.78 10.65
CA VAL A 82 -15.31 3.82 9.54
C VAL A 82 -16.73 3.29 9.43
N GLN A 83 -17.26 3.27 8.21
CA GLN A 83 -18.55 2.70 7.86
C GLN A 83 -18.41 1.75 6.67
N GLY A 84 -19.29 0.76 6.58
CA GLY A 84 -19.32 -0.19 5.47
C GLY A 84 -18.30 -1.32 5.54
N PHE A 85 -17.60 -1.45 6.67
CA PHE A 85 -16.71 -2.56 6.96
C PHE A 85 -16.98 -3.12 8.36
N ASP A 86 -16.83 -4.43 8.48
CA ASP A 86 -16.86 -5.13 9.76
C ASP A 86 -15.54 -5.90 9.98
N LYS A 87 -15.21 -6.17 11.25
CA LYS A 87 -14.09 -7.07 11.57
C LYS A 87 -14.39 -8.47 11.03
N GLY A 88 -13.44 -9.02 10.30
CA GLY A 88 -13.57 -10.30 9.63
C GLY A 88 -13.86 -10.19 8.14
N ASP A 89 -14.15 -9.00 7.62
CA ASP A 89 -14.36 -8.80 6.20
C ASP A 89 -13.11 -9.14 5.39
N HIS A 90 -13.32 -9.83 4.27
CA HIS A 90 -12.27 -10.08 3.30
C HIS A 90 -12.18 -8.90 2.33
N VAL A 91 -11.00 -8.32 2.22
CA VAL A 91 -10.78 -7.11 1.44
C VAL A 91 -9.60 -7.22 0.48
N VAL A 92 -9.71 -6.48 -0.62
CA VAL A 92 -8.63 -6.25 -1.58
C VAL A 92 -8.46 -4.74 -1.69
N PRO A 93 -7.36 -4.15 -1.19
CA PRO A 93 -7.09 -2.73 -1.35
C PRO A 93 -6.82 -2.39 -2.83
N THR A 94 -7.29 -1.24 -3.25
CA THR A 94 -7.00 -0.71 -4.58
C THR A 94 -5.77 0.19 -4.53
N TYR A 95 -4.93 0.13 -5.55
CA TYR A 95 -3.74 0.97 -5.66
C TYR A 95 -4.07 2.46 -5.74
N VAL A 96 -5.14 2.82 -6.44
CA VAL A 96 -5.59 4.21 -6.55
C VAL A 96 -6.64 4.48 -5.50
N ALA A 97 -6.29 5.28 -4.51
CA ALA A 97 -7.23 5.76 -3.51
C ALA A 97 -8.29 6.68 -4.16
N SER A 98 -9.43 6.84 -3.49
CA SER A 98 -10.47 7.78 -3.92
C SER A 98 -11.11 8.46 -2.71
N CYS A 99 -11.36 9.75 -2.81
CA CYS A 99 -11.95 10.51 -1.71
C CYS A 99 -13.47 10.36 -1.60
N GLY A 100 -14.14 9.89 -2.64
CA GLY A 100 -15.58 9.66 -2.70
C GLY A 100 -16.44 10.90 -2.96
N HIS A 101 -15.88 12.12 -2.90
CA HIS A 101 -16.66 13.37 -2.94
C HIS A 101 -16.18 14.44 -3.91
N CYS A 102 -15.01 14.29 -4.56
CA CYS A 102 -14.59 15.21 -5.62
C CYS A 102 -15.40 15.01 -6.90
N GLU A 103 -15.30 15.94 -7.83
CA GLU A 103 -16.03 15.91 -9.11
C GLU A 103 -15.86 14.56 -9.83
N MET A 104 -14.64 14.07 -9.95
CA MET A 104 -14.36 12.79 -10.61
C MET A 104 -15.00 11.60 -9.89
N CYS A 105 -14.97 11.58 -8.57
CA CYS A 105 -15.64 10.54 -7.79
C CYS A 105 -17.16 10.61 -7.94
N ALA A 106 -17.73 11.81 -7.94
CA ALA A 106 -19.18 12.04 -8.06
C ALA A 106 -19.73 11.57 -9.42
N VAL A 107 -18.93 11.70 -10.49
CA VAL A 107 -19.32 11.21 -11.83
C VAL A 107 -18.92 9.74 -12.10
N GLY A 108 -18.51 8.99 -11.06
CA GLY A 108 -18.19 7.57 -11.16
C GLY A 108 -16.80 7.26 -11.78
N ARG A 109 -15.87 8.21 -11.72
CA ARG A 109 -14.49 8.06 -12.20
C ARG A 109 -13.46 8.15 -11.05
N PRO A 110 -13.55 7.30 -10.02
CA PRO A 110 -12.69 7.40 -8.84
C PRO A 110 -11.18 7.24 -9.18
N ALA A 111 -10.83 6.54 -10.25
CA ALA A 111 -9.45 6.43 -10.71
C ALA A 111 -8.80 7.77 -11.12
N LEU A 112 -9.61 8.81 -11.34
CA LEU A 112 -9.17 10.17 -11.65
C LEU A 112 -9.31 11.13 -10.45
N CYS A 113 -9.39 10.59 -9.25
CA CYS A 113 -9.53 11.36 -8.02
C CYS A 113 -8.29 12.25 -7.80
N GLU A 114 -8.44 13.57 -7.95
CA GLU A 114 -7.35 14.52 -7.79
C GLU A 114 -6.73 14.50 -6.37
N PRO A 115 -7.53 14.58 -5.27
CA PRO A 115 -6.96 14.50 -3.92
C PRO A 115 -6.15 13.23 -3.66
N ALA A 116 -6.57 12.09 -4.21
CA ALA A 116 -5.87 10.83 -4.03
C ALA A 116 -4.60 10.71 -4.87
N THR A 117 -4.54 11.38 -6.02
CA THR A 117 -3.34 11.40 -6.88
C THR A 117 -2.16 12.06 -6.17
N MET A 118 -2.43 12.98 -5.25
CA MET A 118 -1.40 13.69 -4.48
C MET A 118 -0.83 12.87 -3.32
N THR A 119 -1.45 11.74 -2.98
CA THR A 119 -1.05 10.88 -1.85
C THR A 119 -0.35 9.58 -2.28
N ASN A 120 -0.22 9.34 -3.58
CA ASN A 120 0.41 8.13 -4.16
C ASN A 120 1.85 8.34 -4.61
#